data_0caf7870710905db1c380fccd4295a19
#
_entry.id   0caf7870710905db1c380fccd4295a19
#
_cell.length_a   1.000
_cell.length_b   1.000
_cell.length_c   1.000
_cell.angle_alpha   90.00
_cell.angle_beta   90.00
_cell.angle_gamma   90.00
#
_symmetry.space_group_name_H-M   'P 1'
#
loop_
_entity.id
_entity.type
_entity.pdbx_description
1 polymer ?
#
loop_
_entity_poly.entity_id
_entity_poly.type
_entity_poly.pdbx_seq_one_letter_code
_entity_poly.pdbx_strand_id
1 'polypeptide(L)'
;MKPMRLHHVGIVLPTLEKAHEFMQNNGLEIDYAGYVDAYQADLIFTKFGEFASPIEMIIPHSGVLTQFNGGRGGIAHIAFEVDDVEAVRQEMEADCPGCMLEKKAVQGTDDIIVNFRRPTTNQGILVEYVQTTAPITGRGENPFVKNLGPEKGKLNETWHPMRLHHIGIVLPTLEKAHEFIKTNGLEVDYSGFVDAYHADLIFTKKGENSTPI
;
A
#
# COMPACT_ATOMS: atom_id res chain seq x y z
N MET A 1 3.33 19.31 -3.25
CA MET A 1 2.41 18.17 -3.01
C MET A 1 2.12 18.06 -1.52
N LYS A 2 0.88 17.81 -1.16
CA LYS A 2 0.49 17.55 0.23
C LYS A 2 -0.18 16.17 0.27
N PRO A 3 0.51 15.11 0.73
CA PRO A 3 -0.12 13.81 0.90
C PRO A 3 -1.17 13.93 2.00
N MET A 4 -2.33 13.36 1.77
CA MET A 4 -3.43 13.41 2.74
C MET A 4 -3.25 12.32 3.78
N ARG A 5 -2.94 11.10 3.33
CA ARG A 5 -2.76 9.94 4.21
C ARG A 5 -2.07 8.80 3.46
N LEU A 6 -1.56 7.83 4.22
CA LEU A 6 -1.22 6.52 3.66
C LEU A 6 -2.52 5.78 3.32
N HIS A 7 -2.77 5.55 2.03
CA HIS A 7 -3.99 4.89 1.55
C HIS A 7 -3.94 3.39 1.85
N HIS A 8 -2.90 2.69 1.40
CA HIS A 8 -2.71 1.26 1.64
C HIS A 8 -1.25 0.83 1.55
N VAL A 9 -1.01 -0.43 1.88
CA VAL A 9 0.25 -1.13 1.64
C VAL A 9 0.00 -2.28 0.70
N GLY A 10 0.70 -2.30 -0.43
CA GLY A 10 0.61 -3.38 -1.41
C GLY A 10 1.59 -4.50 -1.08
N ILE A 11 1.11 -5.73 -1.03
CA ILE A 11 1.92 -6.94 -0.92
C ILE A 11 1.61 -7.88 -2.07
N VAL A 12 2.64 -8.40 -2.72
CA VAL A 12 2.49 -9.45 -3.73
C VAL A 12 2.48 -10.81 -3.06
N LEU A 13 1.49 -11.62 -3.38
CA LEU A 13 1.40 -13.02 -2.95
C LEU A 13 1.31 -13.92 -4.19
N PRO A 14 2.09 -15.01 -4.25
CA PRO A 14 2.22 -15.77 -5.50
C PRO A 14 0.95 -16.52 -5.90
N THR A 15 0.06 -16.82 -4.97
CA THR A 15 -1.20 -17.52 -5.24
C THR A 15 -2.32 -17.07 -4.29
N LEU A 16 -3.56 -17.35 -4.67
CA LEU A 16 -4.74 -17.10 -3.82
C LEU A 16 -4.69 -17.89 -2.52
N GLU A 17 -4.15 -19.11 -2.52
CA GLU A 17 -4.00 -19.93 -1.31
C GLU A 17 -3.05 -19.24 -0.33
N LYS A 18 -1.96 -18.62 -0.82
CA LYS A 18 -1.04 -17.84 0.02
C LYS A 18 -1.67 -16.57 0.55
N ALA A 19 -2.51 -15.91 -0.22
CA ALA A 19 -3.29 -14.77 0.26
C ALA A 19 -4.26 -15.19 1.38
N HIS A 20 -4.96 -16.30 1.20
CA HIS A 20 -5.86 -16.86 2.20
C HIS A 20 -5.13 -17.26 3.50
N GLU A 21 -4.00 -17.96 3.37
CA GLU A 21 -3.13 -18.32 4.50
C GLU A 21 -2.65 -17.08 5.27
N PHE A 22 -2.20 -16.04 4.55
CA PHE A 22 -1.77 -14.79 5.15
C PHE A 22 -2.91 -14.11 5.92
N MET A 23 -4.10 -14.05 5.32
CA MET A 23 -5.28 -13.47 5.97
C MET A 23 -5.68 -14.23 7.24
N GLN A 24 -5.73 -15.55 7.17
CA GLN A 24 -6.07 -16.39 8.33
C GLN A 24 -5.06 -16.21 9.47
N ASN A 25 -3.76 -16.23 9.16
CA ASN A 25 -2.71 -16.11 10.15
C ASN A 25 -2.71 -14.74 10.86
N ASN A 26 -3.23 -13.71 10.18
CA ASN A 26 -3.26 -12.35 10.70
C ASN A 26 -4.66 -11.85 11.07
N GLY A 27 -5.69 -12.72 11.01
CA GLY A 27 -7.06 -12.36 11.36
C GLY A 27 -7.65 -11.24 10.50
N LEU A 28 -7.28 -11.21 9.22
CA LEU A 28 -7.72 -10.18 8.29
C LEU A 28 -9.02 -10.60 7.62
N GLU A 29 -9.89 -9.64 7.37
CA GLU A 29 -11.14 -9.80 6.63
C GLU A 29 -11.07 -9.04 5.30
N ILE A 30 -11.76 -9.55 4.29
CA ILE A 30 -11.86 -8.90 2.99
C ILE A 30 -12.86 -7.76 3.06
N ASP A 31 -12.47 -6.59 2.56
CA ASP A 31 -13.35 -5.48 2.26
C ASP A 31 -13.78 -5.50 0.79
N TYR A 32 -12.79 -5.59 -0.09
CA TYR A 32 -13.00 -5.58 -1.53
C TYR A 32 -12.04 -6.56 -2.21
N ALA A 33 -12.50 -7.14 -3.32
CA ALA A 33 -11.62 -7.84 -4.24
C ALA A 33 -12.09 -7.68 -5.67
N GLY A 34 -11.15 -7.60 -6.61
CA GLY A 34 -11.39 -7.44 -8.03
C GLY A 34 -10.20 -7.81 -8.86
N TYR A 35 -10.43 -8.01 -10.16
CA TYR A 35 -9.37 -8.21 -11.13
C TYR A 35 -9.05 -6.88 -11.81
N VAL A 36 -7.76 -6.59 -12.00
CA VAL A 36 -7.28 -5.40 -12.71
C VAL A 36 -6.48 -5.80 -13.94
N ASP A 37 -7.02 -5.50 -15.12
CA ASP A 37 -6.42 -5.84 -16.40
C ASP A 37 -5.02 -5.23 -16.60
N ALA A 38 -4.82 -4.00 -16.14
CA ALA A 38 -3.54 -3.29 -16.28
C ALA A 38 -2.38 -4.02 -15.59
N TYR A 39 -2.67 -4.74 -14.51
CA TYR A 39 -1.67 -5.50 -13.74
C TYR A 39 -1.78 -7.00 -13.95
N GLN A 40 -2.82 -7.45 -14.66
CA GLN A 40 -3.16 -8.87 -14.83
C GLN A 40 -3.13 -9.63 -13.50
N ALA A 41 -3.78 -9.07 -12.49
CA ALA A 41 -3.76 -9.53 -11.12
C ALA A 41 -5.14 -9.45 -10.46
N ASP A 42 -5.42 -10.39 -9.55
CA ASP A 42 -6.44 -10.20 -8.55
C ASP A 42 -5.92 -9.28 -7.45
N LEU A 43 -6.73 -8.29 -7.06
CA LEU A 43 -6.46 -7.39 -5.95
C LEU A 43 -7.46 -7.64 -4.83
N ILE A 44 -6.97 -7.82 -3.62
CA ILE A 44 -7.80 -8.00 -2.42
C ILE A 44 -7.42 -6.92 -1.41
N PHE A 45 -8.39 -6.07 -1.06
CA PHE A 45 -8.23 -5.10 0.01
C PHE A 45 -8.84 -5.63 1.30
N THR A 46 -8.12 -5.48 2.39
CA THR A 46 -8.59 -5.87 3.71
C THR A 46 -9.45 -4.79 4.33
N LYS A 47 -10.39 -5.19 5.19
CA LYS A 47 -11.04 -4.27 6.13
C LYS A 47 -9.98 -3.65 7.02
N PHE A 48 -10.21 -2.42 7.41
CA PHE A 48 -9.35 -1.67 8.31
C PHE A 48 -10.18 -1.03 9.43
N GLY A 49 -9.58 -0.93 10.59
CA GLY A 49 -10.18 -0.23 11.72
C GLY A 49 -9.93 1.26 11.67
N GLU A 50 -10.53 1.97 12.60
CA GLU A 50 -10.25 3.38 12.84
C GLU A 50 -8.74 3.62 13.05
N PHE A 51 -8.20 4.64 12.40
CA PHE A 51 -6.77 4.99 12.43
C PHE A 51 -5.81 3.95 11.82
N ALA A 52 -6.26 3.19 10.83
CA ALA A 52 -5.42 2.23 10.13
C ALA A 52 -5.65 2.30 8.62
N SER A 53 -4.64 1.93 7.85
CA SER A 53 -4.71 1.75 6.40
C SER A 53 -4.96 0.28 6.08
N PRO A 54 -5.69 -0.06 5.00
CA PRO A 54 -5.85 -1.44 4.55
C PRO A 54 -4.55 -2.01 4.01
N ILE A 55 -4.50 -3.32 3.91
CA ILE A 55 -3.51 -4.05 3.13
C ILE A 55 -4.15 -4.43 1.80
N GLU A 56 -3.46 -4.13 0.71
CA GLU A 56 -3.78 -4.65 -0.61
C GLU A 56 -2.95 -5.91 -0.88
N MET A 57 -3.59 -7.01 -1.16
CA MET A 57 -2.92 -8.22 -1.63
C MET A 57 -3.04 -8.31 -3.15
N ILE A 58 -1.91 -8.45 -3.83
CA ILE A 58 -1.79 -8.52 -5.28
C ILE A 58 -1.43 -9.95 -5.66
N ILE A 59 -2.31 -10.63 -6.36
CA ILE A 59 -2.09 -12.00 -6.83
C ILE A 59 -1.95 -11.98 -8.35
N PRO A 60 -0.72 -11.94 -8.88
CA PRO A 60 -0.49 -11.82 -10.32
C PRO A 60 -0.75 -13.14 -11.05
N HIS A 61 -1.46 -13.06 -12.18
CA HIS A 61 -1.67 -14.17 -13.09
C HIS A 61 -0.59 -14.27 -14.17
N SER A 62 0.02 -13.13 -14.51
CA SER A 62 1.08 -13.05 -15.52
C SER A 62 1.93 -11.79 -15.35
N GLY A 63 2.91 -11.60 -16.25
CA GLY A 63 3.74 -10.40 -16.27
C GLY A 63 4.84 -10.37 -15.22
N VAL A 64 5.43 -9.20 -15.03
CA VAL A 64 6.65 -9.02 -14.20
C VAL A 64 6.40 -9.29 -12.71
N LEU A 65 5.19 -9.08 -12.25
CA LEU A 65 4.83 -9.27 -10.83
C LEU A 65 4.88 -10.76 -10.41
N THR A 66 4.72 -11.71 -11.35
CA THR A 66 4.88 -13.15 -11.05
C THR A 66 6.30 -13.49 -10.60
N GLN A 67 7.28 -12.68 -10.98
CA GLN A 67 8.69 -12.84 -10.62
C GLN A 67 9.11 -11.90 -9.49
N PHE A 68 8.17 -11.19 -8.87
CA PHE A 68 8.48 -10.27 -7.78
C PHE A 68 9.19 -11.02 -6.62
N ASN A 69 10.35 -10.51 -6.23
CA ASN A 69 11.21 -11.13 -5.22
C ASN A 69 11.54 -12.61 -5.53
N GLY A 70 11.81 -12.94 -6.81
CA GLY A 70 12.08 -14.30 -7.24
C GLY A 70 10.87 -15.24 -7.12
N GLY A 71 9.67 -14.72 -7.31
CA GLY A 71 8.40 -15.46 -7.21
C GLY A 71 7.92 -15.73 -5.78
N ARG A 72 8.60 -15.19 -4.77
CA ARG A 72 8.24 -15.40 -3.36
C ARG A 72 7.21 -14.38 -2.85
N GLY A 73 7.05 -13.27 -3.56
CA GLY A 73 6.22 -12.18 -3.10
C GLY A 73 6.86 -11.33 -2.00
N GLY A 74 6.07 -10.53 -1.30
CA GLY A 74 6.48 -9.64 -0.24
C GLY A 74 5.91 -8.23 -0.40
N ILE A 75 6.34 -7.27 0.42
CA ILE A 75 5.90 -5.88 0.36
C ILE A 75 6.37 -5.29 -0.96
N ALA A 76 5.43 -4.78 -1.76
CA ALA A 76 5.68 -4.24 -3.10
C ALA A 76 5.74 -2.72 -3.11
N HIS A 77 4.76 -2.05 -2.50
CA HIS A 77 4.65 -0.60 -2.52
C HIS A 77 3.94 -0.05 -1.28
N ILE A 78 4.06 1.24 -1.11
CA ILE A 78 3.21 2.04 -0.22
C ILE A 78 2.43 3.05 -1.06
N ALA A 79 1.19 3.29 -0.71
CA ALA A 79 0.29 4.14 -1.45
C ALA A 79 -0.13 5.36 -0.65
N PHE A 80 0.01 6.56 -1.25
CA PHE A 80 -0.45 7.81 -0.67
C PHE A 80 -1.70 8.30 -1.38
N GLU A 81 -2.71 8.65 -0.62
CA GLU A 81 -3.89 9.34 -1.15
C GLU A 81 -3.56 10.79 -1.46
N VAL A 82 -3.99 11.24 -2.62
CA VAL A 82 -3.82 12.61 -3.12
C VAL A 82 -5.12 13.10 -3.76
N ASP A 83 -5.31 14.41 -3.81
CA ASP A 83 -6.51 15.01 -4.40
C ASP A 83 -6.56 14.84 -5.94
N ASP A 84 -5.39 14.88 -6.60
CA ASP A 84 -5.26 14.82 -8.06
C ASP A 84 -3.94 14.14 -8.45
N VAL A 85 -4.04 12.90 -8.92
CA VAL A 85 -2.89 12.09 -9.35
C VAL A 85 -2.19 12.68 -10.55
N GLU A 86 -2.92 13.29 -11.49
CA GLU A 86 -2.30 13.87 -12.68
C GLU A 86 -1.54 15.16 -12.35
N ALA A 87 -2.06 15.98 -11.44
CA ALA A 87 -1.33 17.15 -10.94
C ALA A 87 -0.04 16.73 -10.21
N VAL A 88 -0.10 15.69 -9.37
CA VAL A 88 1.08 15.11 -8.71
C VAL A 88 2.09 14.60 -9.74
N ARG A 89 1.64 13.87 -10.76
CA ARG A 89 2.50 13.40 -11.83
C ARG A 89 3.25 14.54 -12.50
N GLN A 90 2.53 15.61 -12.87
CA GLN A 90 3.13 16.78 -13.53
C GLN A 90 4.16 17.48 -12.64
N GLU A 91 3.84 17.69 -11.37
CA GLU A 91 4.76 18.30 -10.38
C GLU A 91 6.04 17.43 -10.24
N MET A 92 5.89 16.11 -10.08
CA MET A 92 7.02 15.20 -9.93
C MET A 92 7.89 15.13 -11.17
N GLU A 93 7.29 15.07 -12.36
CA GLU A 93 8.01 15.04 -13.64
C GLU A 93 8.72 16.37 -13.93
N ALA A 94 8.21 17.50 -13.46
CA ALA A 94 8.88 18.79 -13.58
C ALA A 94 10.17 18.85 -12.74
N ASP A 95 10.13 18.29 -11.52
CA ASP A 95 11.27 18.26 -10.61
C ASP A 95 12.28 17.15 -10.94
N CYS A 96 11.80 16.01 -11.43
CA CYS A 96 12.59 14.82 -11.72
C CYS A 96 12.06 14.10 -12.97
N PRO A 97 12.48 14.51 -14.17
CA PRO A 97 12.00 13.94 -15.42
C PRO A 97 12.21 12.41 -15.50
N GLY A 98 11.16 11.67 -15.85
CA GLY A 98 11.17 10.21 -15.95
C GLY A 98 11.03 9.48 -14.61
N CYS A 99 10.69 10.20 -13.53
CA CYS A 99 10.50 9.58 -12.22
C CYS A 99 9.19 8.81 -12.10
N MET A 100 8.19 9.15 -12.89
CA MET A 100 6.91 8.44 -12.86
C MET A 100 6.92 7.21 -13.77
N LEU A 101 6.20 6.17 -13.36
CA LEU A 101 6.14 4.91 -14.08
C LEU A 101 5.27 5.03 -15.33
N GLU A 102 4.09 5.62 -15.16
CA GLU A 102 3.10 5.77 -16.21
C GLU A 102 3.09 7.21 -16.76
N LYS A 103 2.93 7.34 -18.07
CA LYS A 103 2.84 8.63 -18.77
C LYS A 103 1.57 9.41 -18.42
N LYS A 104 0.54 8.71 -17.96
CA LYS A 104 -0.75 9.23 -17.48
C LYS A 104 -1.22 8.36 -16.33
N ALA A 105 -2.08 8.92 -15.48
CA ALA A 105 -2.78 8.12 -14.48
C ALA A 105 -3.56 6.97 -15.14
N VAL A 106 -3.55 5.81 -14.52
CA VAL A 106 -4.23 4.60 -14.96
C VAL A 106 -5.33 4.21 -14.00
N GLN A 107 -6.32 3.48 -14.50
CA GLN A 107 -7.36 2.91 -13.66
C GLN A 107 -6.76 1.79 -12.81
N GLY A 108 -6.93 1.89 -11.49
CA GLY A 108 -6.69 0.81 -10.56
C GLY A 108 -7.94 -0.06 -10.37
N THR A 109 -8.37 -0.25 -9.14
CA THR A 109 -9.71 -0.81 -8.86
C THR A 109 -10.79 0.20 -9.25
N ASP A 110 -12.05 -0.21 -9.29
CA ASP A 110 -13.16 0.55 -9.89
C ASP A 110 -13.30 2.01 -9.43
N ASP A 111 -12.83 2.33 -8.24
CA ASP A 111 -13.00 3.64 -7.61
C ASP A 111 -11.70 4.41 -7.37
N ILE A 112 -10.57 3.92 -7.90
CA ILE A 112 -9.28 4.63 -7.79
C ILE A 112 -8.60 4.77 -9.15
N ILE A 113 -7.94 5.92 -9.33
CA ILE A 113 -6.96 6.14 -10.38
C ILE A 113 -5.59 6.34 -9.73
N VAL A 114 -4.55 5.83 -10.39
CA VAL A 114 -3.24 5.70 -9.77
C VAL A 114 -2.09 6.05 -10.72
N ASN A 115 -0.95 6.39 -10.15
CA ASN A 115 0.35 6.41 -10.82
C ASN A 115 1.46 6.09 -9.81
N PHE A 116 2.59 5.62 -10.29
CA PHE A 116 3.69 5.17 -9.45
C PHE A 116 4.95 6.01 -9.67
N ARG A 117 5.64 6.30 -8.58
CA ARG A 117 7.00 6.84 -8.63
C ARG A 117 8.01 5.69 -8.57
N ARG A 118 8.95 5.71 -9.51
CA ARG A 118 9.97 4.66 -9.64
C ARG A 118 10.86 4.57 -8.40
N PRO A 119 11.17 3.36 -7.92
CA PRO A 119 12.08 3.16 -6.78
C PRO A 119 13.44 3.82 -6.99
N THR A 120 13.96 3.81 -8.22
CA THR A 120 15.26 4.39 -8.56
C THR A 120 15.37 5.88 -8.29
N THR A 121 14.26 6.58 -8.22
CA THR A 121 14.19 8.03 -7.94
C THR A 121 13.60 8.33 -6.56
N ASN A 122 13.37 7.31 -5.74
CA ASN A 122 12.70 7.44 -4.45
C ASN A 122 13.29 6.50 -3.37
N GLN A 123 14.60 6.49 -3.24
CA GLN A 123 15.34 5.74 -2.22
C GLN A 123 15.11 4.22 -2.24
N GLY A 124 14.79 3.65 -3.40
CA GLY A 124 14.52 2.22 -3.55
C GLY A 124 13.07 1.81 -3.24
N ILE A 125 12.22 2.76 -2.91
CA ILE A 125 10.83 2.50 -2.51
C ILE A 125 9.89 2.81 -3.67
N LEU A 126 9.07 1.84 -4.06
CA LEU A 126 7.95 2.06 -4.98
C LEU A 126 6.82 2.77 -4.23
N VAL A 127 6.50 3.98 -4.68
CA VAL A 127 5.39 4.76 -4.12
C VAL A 127 4.29 4.87 -5.15
N GLU A 128 3.07 4.55 -4.75
CA GLU A 128 1.85 4.77 -5.50
C GLU A 128 1.17 6.06 -5.03
N TYR A 129 0.67 6.85 -5.96
CA TYR A 129 -0.24 7.96 -5.70
C TYR A 129 -1.63 7.56 -6.14
N VAL A 130 -2.59 7.71 -5.23
CA VAL A 130 -3.97 7.25 -5.39
C VAL A 130 -4.92 8.43 -5.26
N GLN A 131 -5.79 8.57 -6.25
CA GLN A 131 -6.94 9.45 -6.17
C GLN A 131 -8.20 8.60 -6.10
N THR A 132 -8.95 8.73 -5.01
CA THR A 132 -10.24 8.05 -4.86
C THR A 132 -11.30 8.80 -5.65
N THR A 133 -12.00 8.11 -6.54
CA THR A 133 -13.04 8.68 -7.42
C THR A 133 -14.45 8.51 -6.86
N ALA A 134 -14.61 7.63 -5.84
CA ALA A 134 -15.86 7.43 -5.10
C ALA A 134 -15.57 7.15 -3.62
N PRO A 135 -16.53 7.41 -2.72
CA PRO A 135 -16.39 6.99 -1.33
C PRO A 135 -16.18 5.48 -1.21
N ILE A 136 -15.26 5.05 -0.36
CA ILE A 136 -14.97 3.64 -0.08
C ILE A 136 -16.11 3.04 0.77
N THR A 137 -17.34 3.13 0.31
CA THR A 137 -18.49 2.58 1.03
C THR A 137 -19.17 1.51 0.18
N GLY A 138 -19.19 0.27 0.70
CA GLY A 138 -20.03 -0.79 0.18
C GLY A 138 -19.66 -1.28 -1.22
N ARG A 139 -18.39 -1.55 -1.45
CA ARG A 139 -17.93 -2.19 -2.68
C ARG A 139 -18.61 -3.55 -2.84
N GLY A 140 -19.22 -3.76 -3.99
CA GLY A 140 -20.04 -4.93 -4.27
C GLY A 140 -19.29 -6.27 -4.08
N GLU A 141 -20.03 -7.31 -3.74
CA GLU A 141 -19.48 -8.67 -3.61
C GLU A 141 -18.87 -9.14 -4.95
N ASN A 142 -17.56 -9.37 -4.96
CA ASN A 142 -16.93 -10.05 -6.08
C ASN A 142 -17.20 -11.56 -5.99
N PRO A 143 -17.81 -12.18 -7.01
CA PRO A 143 -18.13 -13.61 -6.97
C PRO A 143 -16.90 -14.51 -6.85
N PHE A 144 -15.71 -14.09 -7.28
CA PHE A 144 -14.46 -14.84 -7.12
C PHE A 144 -13.99 -14.91 -5.67
N VAL A 145 -14.41 -13.99 -4.82
CA VAL A 145 -13.96 -13.87 -3.43
C VAL A 145 -14.94 -14.52 -2.44
N LYS A 146 -16.14 -14.88 -2.86
CA LYS A 146 -17.13 -15.56 -1.98
C LYS A 146 -16.59 -16.81 -1.30
N ASN A 147 -15.56 -17.43 -1.88
CA ASN A 147 -14.92 -18.64 -1.37
C ASN A 147 -13.57 -18.39 -0.66
N LEU A 148 -13.07 -17.14 -0.60
CA LEU A 148 -11.75 -16.83 -0.04
C LEU A 148 -11.80 -16.29 1.39
N GLY A 149 -12.96 -15.89 1.86
CA GLY A 149 -13.11 -15.47 3.27
C GLY A 149 -12.87 -16.68 4.19
N PRO A 150 -12.31 -16.49 5.39
CA PRO A 150 -12.35 -17.53 6.41
C PRO A 150 -13.80 -17.96 6.55
N GLU A 151 -14.06 -19.27 6.50
CA GLU A 151 -15.39 -19.79 6.77
C GLU A 151 -15.90 -19.12 8.06
N LYS A 152 -17.03 -18.41 7.95
CA LYS A 152 -17.68 -17.82 9.11
C LYS A 152 -17.79 -18.89 10.18
N GLY A 153 -17.09 -18.74 11.30
CA GLY A 153 -17.12 -19.66 12.42
C GLY A 153 -15.79 -20.31 12.83
N LYS A 154 -14.69 -20.11 12.06
CA LYS A 154 -13.37 -20.64 12.43
C LYS A 154 -12.41 -19.61 13.03
N LEU A 155 -12.75 -18.33 13.02
CA LEU A 155 -12.06 -17.36 13.84
C LEU A 155 -12.52 -17.59 15.28
N ASN A 156 -11.55 -17.86 16.16
CA ASN A 156 -11.81 -17.93 17.58
C ASN A 156 -12.56 -16.66 18.01
N GLU A 157 -13.71 -16.75 18.67
CA GLU A 157 -14.52 -15.60 19.08
C GLU A 157 -13.76 -14.58 19.95
N THR A 158 -12.58 -14.97 20.46
CA THR A 158 -11.65 -14.09 21.19
C THR A 158 -10.65 -13.36 20.29
N TRP A 159 -10.63 -13.63 18.99
CA TRP A 159 -9.72 -13.00 18.05
C TRP A 159 -10.28 -11.66 17.58
N HIS A 160 -9.59 -10.60 17.97
CA HIS A 160 -9.86 -9.27 17.43
C HIS A 160 -8.95 -9.02 16.22
N PRO A 161 -9.47 -8.51 15.08
CA PRO A 161 -8.65 -8.19 13.95
C PRO A 161 -7.55 -7.21 14.35
N MET A 162 -6.29 -7.58 14.06
CA MET A 162 -5.16 -6.70 14.29
C MET A 162 -5.21 -5.56 13.27
N ARG A 163 -5.00 -4.34 13.73
CA ARG A 163 -4.84 -3.19 12.84
C ARG A 163 -3.38 -3.07 12.40
N LEU A 164 -3.16 -2.63 11.18
CA LEU A 164 -1.84 -2.18 10.74
C LEU A 164 -1.43 -0.97 11.58
N HIS A 165 -0.41 -1.12 12.44
CA HIS A 165 0.01 -0.07 13.36
C HIS A 165 0.93 0.95 12.69
N HIS A 166 1.96 0.48 11.99
CA HIS A 166 2.91 1.30 11.24
C HIS A 166 3.58 0.47 10.15
N ILE A 167 4.28 1.16 9.25
CA ILE A 167 5.13 0.54 8.22
C ILE A 167 6.56 0.98 8.48
N GLY A 168 7.45 0.01 8.69
CA GLY A 168 8.86 0.26 8.81
C GLY A 168 9.55 0.26 7.45
N ILE A 169 10.28 1.34 7.16
CA ILE A 169 11.14 1.47 5.99
C ILE A 169 12.58 1.62 6.47
N VAL A 170 13.47 0.76 6.00
CA VAL A 170 14.89 0.87 6.30
C VAL A 170 15.58 1.70 5.23
N LEU A 171 16.19 2.79 5.65
CA LEU A 171 17.00 3.66 4.80
C LEU A 171 18.44 3.69 5.29
N PRO A 172 19.44 3.77 4.39
CA PRO A 172 20.83 3.57 4.75
C PRO A 172 21.43 4.70 5.59
N THR A 173 20.86 5.90 5.53
CA THR A 173 21.34 7.08 6.28
C THR A 173 20.19 8.01 6.66
N LEU A 174 20.37 8.82 7.70
CA LEU A 174 19.43 9.89 8.08
C LEU A 174 19.18 10.87 6.94
N GLU A 175 20.21 11.20 6.16
CA GLU A 175 20.07 12.07 5.00
C GLU A 175 19.06 11.50 4.01
N LYS A 176 19.14 10.19 3.72
CA LYS A 176 18.20 9.51 2.84
C LYS A 176 16.78 9.43 3.42
N ALA A 177 16.66 9.30 4.72
CA ALA A 177 15.37 9.38 5.39
C ALA A 177 14.74 10.77 5.26
N HIS A 178 15.51 11.82 5.51
CA HIS A 178 15.03 13.20 5.33
C HIS A 178 14.69 13.52 3.87
N GLU A 179 15.48 13.03 2.92
CA GLU A 179 15.19 13.18 1.49
C GLU A 179 13.87 12.48 1.12
N PHE A 180 13.64 11.24 1.61
CA PHE A 180 12.39 10.52 1.41
C PHE A 180 11.20 11.28 1.99
N ILE A 181 11.29 11.75 3.24
CA ILE A 181 10.25 12.52 3.93
C ILE A 181 9.91 13.79 3.13
N LYS A 182 10.93 14.57 2.75
CA LYS A 182 10.75 15.79 1.97
C LYS A 182 10.12 15.53 0.61
N THR A 183 10.64 14.54 -0.12
CA THR A 183 10.17 14.20 -1.46
C THR A 183 8.71 13.78 -1.49
N ASN A 184 8.26 13.07 -0.46
CA ASN A 184 6.88 12.60 -0.36
C ASN A 184 5.98 13.55 0.46
N GLY A 185 6.47 14.74 0.84
CA GLY A 185 5.71 15.75 1.56
C GLY A 185 5.24 15.30 2.95
N LEU A 186 5.95 14.37 3.57
CA LEU A 186 5.62 13.84 4.88
C LEU A 186 6.09 14.80 5.99
N GLU A 187 5.41 14.77 7.12
CA GLU A 187 5.79 15.52 8.31
C GLU A 187 6.26 14.56 9.41
N VAL A 188 7.35 14.94 10.09
CA VAL A 188 7.86 14.18 11.23
C VAL A 188 6.96 14.39 12.46
N ASP A 189 6.57 13.31 13.09
CA ASP A 189 5.88 13.31 14.39
C ASP A 189 6.89 13.13 15.54
N TYR A 190 7.75 12.13 15.39
CA TYR A 190 8.77 11.79 16.38
C TYR A 190 10.05 11.34 15.71
N SER A 191 11.19 11.67 16.32
CA SER A 191 12.48 11.08 15.96
C SER A 191 13.33 10.84 17.20
N GLY A 192 14.11 9.76 17.18
CA GLY A 192 15.01 9.44 18.29
C GLY A 192 15.88 8.23 17.98
N PHE A 193 16.99 8.13 18.71
CA PHE A 193 17.87 6.97 18.64
C PHE A 193 17.37 5.87 19.58
N VAL A 194 17.38 4.64 19.10
CA VAL A 194 16.99 3.45 19.89
C VAL A 194 18.19 2.52 20.04
N ASP A 195 18.71 2.46 21.26
CA ASP A 195 19.91 1.68 21.60
C ASP A 195 19.78 0.20 21.23
N ALA A 196 18.60 -0.39 21.45
CA ALA A 196 18.37 -1.82 21.16
C ALA A 196 18.56 -2.20 19.68
N TYR A 197 18.35 -1.26 18.78
CA TYR A 197 18.50 -1.46 17.33
C TYR A 197 19.74 -0.80 16.76
N HIS A 198 20.45 0.00 17.55
CA HIS A 198 21.51 0.89 17.10
C HIS A 198 21.11 1.71 15.87
N ALA A 199 19.89 2.26 15.91
CA ALA A 199 19.27 2.95 14.78
C ALA A 199 18.54 4.23 15.22
N ASP A 200 18.56 5.23 14.35
CA ASP A 200 17.65 6.34 14.43
C ASP A 200 16.28 5.91 13.88
N LEU A 201 15.23 6.19 14.63
CA LEU A 201 13.85 5.99 14.20
C LEU A 201 13.18 7.34 14.00
N ILE A 202 12.48 7.46 12.88
CA ILE A 202 11.65 8.62 12.56
C ILE A 202 10.24 8.11 12.31
N PHE A 203 9.26 8.64 13.02
CA PHE A 203 7.85 8.40 12.75
C PHE A 203 7.24 9.63 12.07
N THR A 204 6.46 9.40 11.04
CA THR A 204 5.72 10.46 10.36
C THR A 204 4.37 10.70 11.03
N LYS A 205 3.86 11.92 10.92
CA LYS A 205 2.48 12.21 11.28
C LYS A 205 1.54 11.38 10.41
N LYS A 206 0.54 10.82 11.05
CA LYS A 206 -0.55 10.12 10.39
C LYS A 206 -1.66 11.10 10.04
N GLY A 207 -2.29 10.90 8.89
CA GLY A 207 -3.57 11.52 8.57
C GLY A 207 -4.72 10.83 9.32
N GLU A 208 -5.92 11.37 9.20
CA GLU A 208 -7.13 10.72 9.70
C GLU A 208 -7.31 9.35 9.01
N ASN A 209 -7.63 8.31 9.78
CA ASN A 209 -7.77 6.93 9.29
C ASN A 209 -6.54 6.43 8.50
N SER A 210 -5.35 6.66 9.03
CA SER A 210 -4.09 6.35 8.38
C SER A 210 -3.10 5.72 9.36
N THR A 211 -2.18 4.95 8.78
CA THR A 211 -1.05 4.34 9.48
C THR A 211 0.21 5.22 9.28
N PRO A 212 1.03 5.47 10.31
CA PRO A 212 2.31 6.18 10.16
C PRO A 212 3.37 5.29 9.49
N ILE A 213 4.36 5.95 8.91
CA ILE A 213 5.60 5.33 8.43
C ILE A 213 6.70 5.58 9.44
#